data_3a966938aaa3a5f962fc62656cfe82a2
#
_entry.id   3a966938aaa3a5f962fc62656cfe82a2
#
_cell.length_a   1.000
_cell.length_b   1.000
_cell.length_c   1.000
_cell.angle_alpha   90.00
_cell.angle_beta   90.00
_cell.angle_gamma   90.00
#
_symmetry.space_group_name_H-M   'P 1'
#
loop_
_entity.id
_entity.type
_entity.pdbx_description
1 polymer ?
#
loop_
_entity_poly.entity_id
_entity_poly.type
_entity_poly.pdbx_seq_one_letter_code
_entity_poly.pdbx_strand_id
1 'polypeptide(L)'
;QGAQDAALGRDYSESKSWVNQHGLGGAKRLGQDLGVAAGWETVVEFCLDGFVQAIQVEQLAPYLENPIKTDEGGFFVIEPEPVDFPEQSRNESLGLPQLSSLVTTAGDREISLLSGIYAAPTLDEAIVCRDRLRKGESILTRDGYWLGRNWFRLIDNAAFSEGIISRSQRIEVVNT
;
A
#
# COMPACT_ATOMS: atom_id res chain seq x y z
N GLN A 1 -18.96 8.22 20.90
CA GLN A 1 -18.00 9.03 20.14
C GLN A 1 -16.84 9.54 21.00
N GLY A 2 -17.07 10.13 22.15
CA GLY A 2 -16.01 10.67 23.03
C GLY A 2 -15.03 9.65 23.58
N ALA A 3 -15.47 8.42 23.86
CA ALA A 3 -14.59 7.35 24.36
C ALA A 3 -13.69 6.76 23.24
N GLN A 4 -14.20 6.67 22.01
CA GLN A 4 -13.42 6.25 20.85
C GLN A 4 -12.39 7.31 20.45
N ASP A 5 -12.76 8.58 20.46
CA ASP A 5 -11.86 9.69 20.13
C ASP A 5 -10.76 9.84 21.20
N ALA A 6 -11.08 9.60 22.48
CA ALA A 6 -10.10 9.60 23.55
C ALA A 6 -9.15 8.42 23.51
N ALA A 7 -9.63 7.21 23.12
CA ALA A 7 -8.78 6.02 22.92
C ALA A 7 -7.86 6.20 21.70
N LEU A 8 -8.36 6.68 20.58
CA LEU A 8 -7.58 7.03 19.41
C LEU A 8 -6.55 8.12 19.72
N GLY A 9 -6.89 9.12 20.51
CA GLY A 9 -5.98 10.18 20.93
C GLY A 9 -4.85 9.71 21.84
N ARG A 10 -5.08 8.67 22.66
CA ARG A 10 -4.04 8.06 23.50
C ARG A 10 -3.07 7.21 22.68
N ASP A 11 -3.59 6.40 21.76
CA ASP A 11 -2.80 5.48 20.93
C ASP A 11 -1.82 6.21 20.00
N TYR A 12 -2.09 7.48 19.69
CA TYR A 12 -1.28 8.28 18.78
C TYR A 12 -0.39 9.33 19.47
N SER A 13 -0.49 9.54 20.79
CA SER A 13 0.14 10.70 21.43
C SER A 13 1.67 10.68 21.35
N GLU A 14 2.32 9.56 21.64
CA GLU A 14 3.79 9.42 21.58
C GLU A 14 4.28 9.36 20.15
N SER A 15 3.63 8.57 19.28
CA SER A 15 3.94 8.47 17.87
C SER A 15 3.78 9.82 17.18
N LYS A 16 2.72 10.55 17.49
CA LYS A 16 2.47 11.89 16.95
C LYS A 16 3.51 12.91 17.43
N SER A 17 3.92 12.83 18.70
CA SER A 17 4.97 13.67 19.25
C SER A 17 6.31 13.43 18.54
N TRP A 18 6.69 12.18 18.35
CA TRP A 18 7.90 11.82 17.61
C TRP A 18 7.88 12.34 16.18
N VAL A 19 6.77 12.12 15.47
CA VAL A 19 6.57 12.62 14.10
C VAL A 19 6.73 14.14 14.02
N ASN A 20 6.15 14.88 14.96
CA ASN A 20 6.26 16.33 15.02
C ASN A 20 7.67 16.79 15.38
N GLN A 21 8.34 16.12 16.32
CA GLN A 21 9.73 16.44 16.71
C GLN A 21 10.72 16.28 15.55
N HIS A 22 10.46 15.34 14.63
CA HIS A 22 11.28 15.11 13.46
C HIS A 22 10.84 15.91 12.22
N GLY A 23 9.89 16.85 12.39
CA GLY A 23 9.42 17.70 11.31
C GLY A 23 8.59 16.99 10.25
N LEU A 24 8.03 15.81 10.57
CA LEU A 24 7.30 14.96 9.63
C LEU A 24 5.77 15.15 9.64
N GLY A 25 5.28 16.07 10.47
CA GLY A 25 3.82 16.29 10.62
C GLY A 25 3.11 16.71 9.34
N GLY A 26 3.80 17.44 8.46
CA GLY A 26 3.28 17.87 7.16
C GLY A 26 3.72 17.01 5.98
N ALA A 27 4.47 15.94 6.21
CA ALA A 27 4.93 15.05 5.15
C ALA A 27 3.77 14.31 4.50
N LYS A 28 3.83 14.12 3.18
CA LYS A 28 2.81 13.37 2.45
C LYS A 28 2.82 11.90 2.86
N ARG A 29 1.63 11.32 2.88
CA ARG A 29 1.45 9.88 3.07
C ARG A 29 1.58 9.18 1.73
N LEU A 30 2.04 7.91 1.75
CA LEU A 30 2.22 7.12 0.52
C LEU A 30 0.94 7.10 -0.34
N GLY A 31 -0.21 6.81 0.26
CA GLY A 31 -1.48 6.74 -0.46
C GLY A 31 -1.90 8.05 -1.14
N GLN A 32 -1.40 9.20 -0.68
CA GLN A 32 -1.69 10.50 -1.30
C GLN A 32 -0.93 10.73 -2.60
N ASP A 33 0.19 10.04 -2.79
CA ASP A 33 1.05 10.17 -3.96
C ASP A 33 0.84 9.04 -4.99
N LEU A 34 -0.07 8.11 -4.72
CA LEU A 34 -0.33 6.99 -5.62
C LEU A 34 -1.43 7.31 -6.62
N GLY A 35 -1.14 7.07 -7.90
CA GLY A 35 -2.14 6.94 -8.94
C GLY A 35 -2.40 5.46 -9.21
N VAL A 36 -3.65 5.06 -9.28
CA VAL A 36 -4.05 3.67 -9.51
C VAL A 36 -4.99 3.61 -10.71
N ALA A 37 -4.81 2.59 -11.55
CA ALA A 37 -5.68 2.36 -12.70
C ALA A 37 -7.15 2.22 -12.27
N ALA A 38 -8.06 2.78 -13.08
CA ALA A 38 -9.49 2.82 -12.75
C ALA A 38 -10.06 1.44 -12.44
N GLY A 39 -10.77 1.34 -11.33
CA GLY A 39 -11.38 0.10 -10.83
C GLY A 39 -10.47 -0.77 -9.99
N TRP A 40 -9.21 -0.38 -9.78
CA TRP A 40 -8.24 -1.11 -8.95
C TRP A 40 -7.93 -0.42 -7.63
N GLU A 41 -8.46 0.79 -7.41
CA GLU A 41 -8.13 1.64 -6.26
C GLU A 41 -8.36 0.94 -4.92
N THR A 42 -9.55 0.36 -4.74
CA THR A 42 -9.93 -0.31 -3.47
C THR A 42 -9.07 -1.52 -3.18
N VAL A 43 -8.81 -2.35 -4.17
CA VAL A 43 -8.03 -3.59 -3.98
C VAL A 43 -6.54 -3.30 -3.77
N VAL A 44 -5.99 -2.30 -4.43
CA VAL A 44 -4.61 -1.84 -4.21
C VAL A 44 -4.46 -1.27 -2.80
N GLU A 45 -5.39 -0.43 -2.38
CA GLU A 45 -5.38 0.13 -1.02
C GLU A 45 -5.45 -0.99 0.04
N PHE A 46 -6.27 -1.98 -0.20
CA PHE A 46 -6.35 -3.14 0.69
C PHE A 46 -5.04 -3.92 0.76
N CYS A 47 -4.37 -4.16 -0.38
CA CYS A 47 -3.07 -4.83 -0.41
C CYS A 47 -1.99 -4.05 0.34
N LEU A 48 -2.00 -2.74 0.23
CA LEU A 48 -1.06 -1.89 0.94
C LEU A 48 -1.40 -1.74 2.42
N ASP A 49 -2.67 -1.94 2.78
CA ASP A 49 -3.16 -1.86 4.16
C ASP A 49 -2.64 -0.60 4.88
N GLY A 50 -2.03 -0.75 6.03
CA GLY A 50 -1.47 0.37 6.79
C GLY A 50 -0.39 1.17 6.06
N PHE A 51 0.27 0.60 5.07
CA PHE A 51 1.32 1.29 4.30
C PHE A 51 0.82 2.51 3.52
N VAL A 52 -0.48 2.60 3.21
CA VAL A 52 -1.05 3.81 2.59
C VAL A 52 -0.89 5.05 3.47
N GLN A 53 -0.78 4.86 4.78
CA GLN A 53 -0.53 5.90 5.77
C GLN A 53 0.97 6.15 6.03
N ALA A 54 1.86 5.43 5.36
CA ALA A 54 3.29 5.56 5.56
C ALA A 54 3.77 6.99 5.27
N ILE A 55 4.55 7.52 6.17
CA ILE A 55 5.17 8.85 6.04
C ILE A 55 6.33 8.74 5.06
N GLN A 56 6.32 9.51 4.02
CA GLN A 56 7.40 9.54 3.04
C GLN A 56 8.56 10.41 3.53
N VAL A 57 9.77 9.84 3.51
CA VAL A 57 11.01 10.53 3.85
C VAL A 57 12.02 10.39 2.72
N GLU A 58 12.97 11.30 2.62
CA GLU A 58 14.02 11.23 1.61
C GLU A 58 15.05 10.14 1.92
N GLN A 59 15.35 9.92 3.19
CA GLN A 59 16.29 8.92 3.68
C GLN A 59 15.77 8.30 4.97
N LEU A 60 15.79 6.99 5.05
CA LEU A 60 15.31 6.23 6.21
C LEU A 60 16.35 6.14 7.35
N ALA A 61 17.62 6.02 6.97
CA ALA A 61 18.72 5.75 7.91
C ALA A 61 18.77 6.67 9.14
N PRO A 62 18.61 8.01 9.03
CA PRO A 62 18.64 8.88 10.19
C PRO A 62 17.59 8.56 11.26
N TYR A 63 16.43 8.05 10.84
CA TYR A 63 15.33 7.71 11.76
C TYR A 63 15.54 6.36 12.45
N LEU A 64 16.37 5.49 11.88
CA LEU A 64 16.71 4.19 12.46
C LEU A 64 17.86 4.25 13.46
N GLU A 65 18.65 5.32 13.46
CA GLU A 65 19.75 5.50 14.42
C GLU A 65 19.25 5.63 15.86
N ASN A 66 18.11 6.32 16.04
CA ASN A 66 17.48 6.49 17.36
C ASN A 66 15.99 6.14 17.26
N PRO A 67 15.66 4.85 17.13
CA PRO A 67 14.28 4.43 16.93
C PRO A 67 13.44 4.71 18.19
N ILE A 68 12.22 5.15 17.97
CA ILE A 68 11.26 5.31 19.05
C ILE A 68 10.92 3.95 19.65
N LYS A 69 10.83 3.91 20.97
CA LYS A 69 10.26 2.79 21.71
C LYS A 69 9.00 3.29 22.39
N THR A 70 7.88 2.72 22.00
CA THR A 70 6.59 3.03 22.62
C THR A 70 5.80 1.74 22.80
N ASP A 71 5.06 1.67 23.86
CA ASP A 71 4.13 0.57 24.12
C ASP A 71 2.75 0.87 23.51
N GLU A 72 2.55 2.08 23.00
CA GLU A 72 1.28 2.54 22.48
C GLU A 72 1.43 3.12 21.06
N GLY A 73 0.59 2.62 20.16
CA GLY A 73 0.52 3.10 18.80
C GLY A 73 1.68 2.66 17.91
N GLY A 74 1.58 2.98 16.66
CA GLY A 74 2.59 2.69 15.67
C GLY A 74 2.50 3.65 14.48
N PHE A 75 3.56 3.68 13.69
CA PHE A 75 3.57 4.44 12.45
C PHE A 75 4.49 3.77 11.45
N PHE A 76 4.31 4.12 10.20
CA PHE A 76 5.14 3.65 9.10
C PHE A 76 5.92 4.82 8.51
N VAL A 77 7.19 4.59 8.23
CA VAL A 77 8.04 5.52 7.48
C VAL A 77 8.56 4.78 6.27
N ILE A 78 8.49 5.41 5.11
CA ILE A 78 8.94 4.81 3.86
C ILE A 78 9.89 5.77 3.12
N GLU A 79 10.97 5.22 2.61
CA GLU A 79 11.90 5.89 1.72
C GLU A 79 11.55 5.50 0.28
N PRO A 80 11.62 6.44 -0.70
CA PRO A 80 11.48 6.08 -2.10
C PRO A 80 12.52 5.04 -2.50
N GLU A 81 12.11 4.07 -3.33
CA GLU A 81 13.03 3.02 -3.76
C GLU A 81 14.24 3.58 -4.49
N PRO A 82 15.45 3.08 -4.19
CA PRO A 82 16.64 3.41 -4.95
C PRO A 82 16.46 2.97 -6.42
N VAL A 83 17.03 3.74 -7.33
CA VAL A 83 16.96 3.47 -8.78
C VAL A 83 17.56 2.10 -9.15
N ASP A 84 18.51 1.63 -8.35
CA ASP A 84 19.21 0.36 -8.53
C ASP A 84 18.70 -0.77 -7.64
N PHE A 85 17.49 -0.62 -7.09
CA PHE A 85 16.87 -1.68 -6.28
C PHE A 85 16.70 -2.95 -7.13
N PRO A 86 17.16 -4.12 -6.66
CA PRO A 86 17.10 -5.33 -7.48
C PRO A 86 15.66 -5.74 -7.78
N GLU A 87 15.32 -5.80 -9.05
CA GLU A 87 14.03 -6.29 -9.49
C GLU A 87 13.92 -7.81 -9.33
N GLN A 88 12.79 -8.27 -8.82
CA GLN A 88 12.43 -9.67 -8.92
C GLN A 88 12.07 -10.01 -10.36
N SER A 89 12.64 -11.09 -10.88
CA SER A 89 12.29 -11.55 -12.22
C SER A 89 10.81 -11.90 -12.30
N ARG A 90 10.12 -11.25 -13.24
CA ARG A 90 8.71 -11.47 -13.52
C ARG A 90 8.43 -12.95 -13.82
N ASN A 91 7.31 -13.45 -13.31
CA ASN A 91 6.80 -14.78 -13.65
C ASN A 91 6.01 -14.73 -14.95
N GLU A 92 6.70 -14.89 -16.07
CA GLU A 92 6.08 -14.82 -17.39
C GLU A 92 5.09 -15.98 -17.66
N SER A 93 5.23 -17.09 -16.94
CA SER A 93 4.32 -18.23 -17.10
C SER A 93 2.88 -17.94 -16.72
N LEU A 94 2.63 -16.89 -15.94
CA LEU A 94 1.28 -16.47 -15.56
C LEU A 94 0.55 -15.76 -16.69
N GLY A 95 1.27 -15.06 -17.58
CA GLY A 95 0.66 -14.23 -18.59
C GLY A 95 -0.13 -13.03 -18.04
N LEU A 96 0.06 -12.70 -16.78
CA LEU A 96 -0.63 -11.63 -16.08
C LEU A 96 0.31 -10.43 -15.87
N PRO A 97 -0.22 -9.19 -15.90
CA PRO A 97 0.58 -8.03 -15.51
C PRO A 97 0.88 -8.04 -14.00
N GLN A 98 2.01 -7.47 -13.62
CA GLN A 98 2.28 -7.19 -12.23
C GLN A 98 1.35 -6.09 -11.72
N LEU A 99 0.91 -6.18 -10.46
CA LEU A 99 0.05 -5.16 -9.86
C LEU A 99 0.73 -3.79 -9.84
N SER A 100 2.05 -3.74 -9.66
CA SER A 100 2.84 -2.51 -9.71
C SER A 100 2.69 -1.75 -11.04
N SER A 101 2.43 -2.43 -12.16
CA SER A 101 2.20 -1.78 -13.45
C SER A 101 0.89 -0.97 -13.52
N LEU A 102 -0.03 -1.22 -12.60
CA LEU A 102 -1.31 -0.50 -12.48
C LEU A 102 -1.24 0.67 -11.50
N VAL A 103 -0.08 0.89 -10.89
CA VAL A 103 0.14 1.90 -9.86
C VAL A 103 1.27 2.82 -10.30
N THR A 104 1.03 4.11 -10.22
CA THR A 104 2.03 5.15 -10.47
C THR A 104 2.36 5.90 -9.19
N THR A 105 3.60 6.34 -9.08
CA THR A 105 4.05 7.19 -7.99
C THR A 105 4.55 8.52 -8.52
N ALA A 106 4.65 9.51 -7.66
CA ALA A 106 5.37 10.74 -7.97
C ALA A 106 6.84 10.39 -8.31
N GLY A 107 7.24 10.60 -9.58
CA GLY A 107 8.59 10.27 -10.07
C GLY A 107 8.74 8.91 -10.73
N ASP A 108 7.64 8.27 -11.12
CA ASP A 108 7.61 6.98 -11.85
C ASP A 108 8.41 5.85 -11.19
N ARG A 109 8.41 5.81 -9.86
CA ARG A 109 9.10 4.76 -9.10
C ARG A 109 8.18 3.59 -8.82
N GLU A 110 8.69 2.40 -8.90
CA GLU A 110 7.98 1.20 -8.48
C GLU A 110 7.83 1.14 -6.96
N ILE A 111 6.85 0.37 -6.52
CA ILE A 111 6.61 0.14 -5.09
C ILE A 111 6.91 -1.32 -4.80
N SER A 112 8.03 -1.58 -4.12
CA SER A 112 8.44 -2.95 -3.74
C SER A 112 7.41 -3.67 -2.89
N LEU A 113 6.58 -2.94 -2.16
CA LEU A 113 5.46 -3.50 -1.39
C LEU A 113 4.45 -4.28 -2.24
N LEU A 114 4.40 -3.99 -3.55
CA LEU A 114 3.52 -4.67 -4.50
C LEU A 114 4.25 -5.75 -5.31
N SER A 115 5.54 -5.97 -5.06
CA SER A 115 6.32 -7.00 -5.75
C SER A 115 5.75 -8.39 -5.51
N GLY A 116 5.74 -9.20 -6.58
CA GLY A 116 5.21 -10.56 -6.52
C GLY A 116 3.69 -10.67 -6.51
N ILE A 117 2.98 -9.55 -6.60
CA ILE A 117 1.52 -9.55 -6.76
C ILE A 117 1.19 -9.30 -8.23
N TYR A 118 0.38 -10.17 -8.81
CA TYR A 118 -0.08 -10.10 -10.20
C TYR A 118 -1.55 -9.72 -10.24
N ALA A 119 -1.97 -9.06 -11.31
CA ALA A 119 -3.33 -8.59 -11.46
C ALA A 119 -4.08 -9.44 -12.48
N ALA A 120 -5.21 -10.02 -12.06
CA ALA A 120 -6.11 -10.75 -12.95
C ALA A 120 -7.45 -10.02 -13.07
N PRO A 121 -7.99 -9.86 -14.27
CA PRO A 121 -9.30 -9.20 -14.46
C PRO A 121 -10.45 -9.96 -13.76
N THR A 122 -10.39 -11.29 -13.72
CA THR A 122 -11.44 -12.14 -13.18
C THR A 122 -10.89 -13.22 -12.27
N LEU A 123 -11.75 -13.73 -11.39
CA LEU A 123 -11.42 -14.85 -10.51
C LEU A 123 -11.09 -16.13 -11.31
N ASP A 124 -11.80 -16.38 -12.40
CA ASP A 124 -11.56 -17.56 -13.23
C ASP A 124 -10.14 -17.58 -13.81
N GLU A 125 -9.66 -16.44 -14.30
CA GLU A 125 -8.28 -16.30 -14.77
C GLU A 125 -7.26 -16.49 -13.65
N ALA A 126 -7.54 -15.97 -12.47
CA ALA A 126 -6.68 -16.14 -11.30
C ALA A 126 -6.58 -17.62 -10.89
N ILE A 127 -7.70 -18.35 -10.88
CA ILE A 127 -7.74 -19.78 -10.53
C ILE A 127 -6.90 -20.60 -11.50
N VAL A 128 -7.01 -20.33 -12.79
CA VAL A 128 -6.22 -21.03 -13.84
C VAL A 128 -4.71 -20.83 -13.65
N CYS A 129 -4.31 -19.65 -13.20
CA CYS A 129 -2.90 -19.28 -13.02
C CYS A 129 -2.31 -19.74 -11.68
N ARG A 130 -3.13 -20.09 -10.72
CA ARG A 130 -2.72 -20.36 -9.33
C ARG A 130 -1.59 -21.37 -9.19
N ASP A 131 -1.65 -22.48 -9.92
CA ASP A 131 -0.67 -23.56 -9.82
C ASP A 131 0.73 -23.17 -10.36
N ARG A 132 0.81 -22.08 -11.11
CA ARG A 132 2.06 -21.55 -11.65
C ARG A 132 2.70 -20.49 -10.79
N LEU A 133 2.08 -20.13 -9.66
CA LEU A 133 2.65 -19.18 -8.71
C LEU A 133 3.90 -19.78 -8.05
N ARG A 134 4.93 -18.96 -7.98
CA ARG A 134 6.14 -19.26 -7.22
C ARG A 134 5.91 -18.92 -5.74
N LYS A 135 6.85 -19.34 -4.91
CA LYS A 135 6.81 -19.02 -3.47
C LYS A 135 6.81 -17.50 -3.25
N GLY A 136 5.86 -17.02 -2.47
CA GLY A 136 5.72 -15.60 -2.15
C GLY A 136 4.93 -14.80 -3.17
N GLU A 137 4.58 -15.39 -4.32
CA GLU A 137 3.75 -14.73 -5.31
C GLU A 137 2.25 -14.92 -5.01
N SER A 138 1.45 -13.97 -5.49
CA SER A 138 0.00 -13.98 -5.34
C SER A 138 -0.69 -13.27 -6.51
N ILE A 139 -1.99 -13.47 -6.63
CA ILE A 139 -2.81 -12.87 -7.68
C ILE A 139 -3.96 -12.12 -7.02
N LEU A 140 -4.12 -10.87 -7.40
CA LEU A 140 -5.23 -10.02 -6.97
C LEU A 140 -6.19 -9.82 -8.14
N THR A 141 -7.48 -10.01 -7.89
CA THR A 141 -8.51 -9.75 -8.89
C THR A 141 -9.17 -8.40 -8.66
N ARG A 142 -9.70 -7.83 -9.73
CA ARG A 142 -10.38 -6.53 -9.69
C ARG A 142 -11.60 -6.51 -8.77
N ASP A 143 -12.28 -7.63 -8.65
CA ASP A 143 -13.48 -7.80 -7.81
C ASP A 143 -13.17 -8.16 -6.35
N GLY A 144 -11.90 -8.21 -5.97
CA GLY A 144 -11.51 -8.29 -4.59
C GLY A 144 -11.09 -9.65 -4.07
N TYR A 145 -10.81 -10.62 -4.93
CA TYR A 145 -10.18 -11.87 -4.53
C TYR A 145 -8.67 -11.76 -4.56
N TRP A 146 -8.03 -12.19 -3.49
CA TRP A 146 -6.57 -12.24 -3.42
C TRP A 146 -6.14 -13.68 -3.16
N LEU A 147 -5.46 -14.30 -4.12
CA LEU A 147 -5.11 -15.72 -4.10
C LEU A 147 -3.60 -15.91 -4.01
N GLY A 148 -3.18 -16.73 -3.06
CA GLY A 148 -1.89 -17.40 -3.10
C GLY A 148 -2.07 -18.83 -3.61
N ARG A 149 -1.00 -19.61 -3.63
CA ARG A 149 -1.05 -21.00 -4.07
C ARG A 149 -1.92 -21.88 -3.17
N ASN A 150 -1.95 -21.60 -1.88
CA ASN A 150 -2.65 -22.41 -0.87
C ASN A 150 -3.57 -21.59 0.04
N TRP A 151 -3.97 -20.39 -0.38
CA TRP A 151 -4.88 -19.53 0.37
C TRP A 151 -5.61 -18.57 -0.57
N PHE A 152 -6.73 -18.08 -0.11
CA PHE A 152 -7.37 -16.93 -0.73
C PHE A 152 -8.01 -16.04 0.33
N ARG A 153 -8.22 -14.80 -0.05
CA ARG A 153 -8.85 -13.78 0.77
C ARG A 153 -9.86 -13.02 -0.07
N LEU A 154 -11.05 -12.80 0.46
CA LEU A 154 -12.05 -11.93 -0.17
C LEU A 154 -12.03 -10.59 0.55
N ILE A 155 -11.89 -9.53 -0.22
CA ILE A 155 -11.92 -8.16 0.29
C ILE A 155 -13.37 -7.73 0.41
N ASP A 156 -13.75 -7.30 1.61
CA ASP A 156 -15.07 -6.73 1.84
C ASP A 156 -15.11 -5.27 1.34
N ASN A 157 -15.58 -5.09 0.12
CA ASN A 157 -15.73 -3.75 -0.48
C ASN A 157 -16.68 -2.84 0.31
N ALA A 158 -17.61 -3.41 1.07
CA ALA A 158 -18.55 -2.61 1.88
C ALA A 158 -17.87 -1.97 3.11
N ALA A 159 -16.77 -2.55 3.61
CA ALA A 159 -15.97 -1.99 4.69
C ALA A 159 -15.09 -0.80 4.25
N PHE A 160 -14.85 -0.67 2.96
CA PHE A 160 -14.05 0.42 2.38
C PHE A 160 -14.96 1.48 1.75
N SER A 161 -15.57 2.32 2.61
CA SER A 161 -16.10 3.60 2.14
C SER A 161 -14.91 4.51 1.84
N GLU A 162 -14.81 5.00 0.63
CA GLU A 162 -13.82 5.98 0.17
C GLU A 162 -12.45 5.94 0.86
N GLY A 163 -11.54 5.07 0.36
CA GLY A 163 -10.17 5.02 0.80
C GLY A 163 -9.34 6.27 0.46
N ILE A 164 -8.15 6.38 1.05
CA ILE A 164 -7.25 7.51 0.87
C ILE A 164 -6.82 7.70 -0.59
N ILE A 165 -6.59 6.61 -1.34
CA ILE A 165 -6.19 6.67 -2.75
C ILE A 165 -7.32 7.27 -3.61
N SER A 166 -8.52 6.73 -3.51
CA SER A 166 -9.70 7.23 -4.26
C SER A 166 -10.00 8.69 -3.95
N ARG A 167 -9.87 9.06 -2.68
CA ARG A 167 -10.08 10.43 -2.22
C ARG A 167 -9.06 11.39 -2.82
N SER A 168 -7.79 11.02 -2.83
CA SER A 168 -6.71 11.84 -3.39
C SER A 168 -6.86 12.02 -4.90
N GLN A 169 -7.19 10.97 -5.64
CA GLN A 169 -7.42 11.04 -7.08
C GLN A 169 -8.62 11.92 -7.44
N ARG A 170 -9.68 11.87 -6.63
CA ARG A 170 -10.85 12.75 -6.82
C ARG A 170 -10.49 14.23 -6.66
N ILE A 171 -9.67 14.57 -5.67
CA ILE A 171 -9.21 15.95 -5.43
C ILE A 171 -8.39 16.46 -6.63
N GLU A 172 -7.50 15.64 -7.18
CA GLU A 172 -6.72 16.00 -8.37
C GLU A 172 -7.60 16.28 -9.59
N VAL A 173 -8.61 15.46 -9.84
CA VAL A 173 -9.56 15.67 -10.94
C VAL A 173 -10.35 16.95 -10.79
N VAL A 174 -10.74 17.33 -9.57
CA VAL A 174 -11.49 18.56 -9.30
C VAL A 174 -10.60 19.80 -9.44
N ASN A 175 -9.29 19.69 -9.18
CA ASN A 175 -8.35 20.80 -9.26
C ASN A 175 -7.73 21.02 -10.65
N THR A 176 -8.03 20.16 -11.60
CA THR A 176 -7.65 20.31 -13.02
C THR A 176 -8.82 20.81 -13.86
#